data_564776cf3cc3e8c014dcd3f03e66f6e5
#
_entry.id   564776cf3cc3e8c014dcd3f03e66f6e5
#
_cell.length_a   1.000
_cell.length_b   1.000
_cell.length_c   1.000
_cell.angle_alpha   90.00
_cell.angle_beta   90.00
_cell.angle_gamma   90.00
#
_symmetry.space_group_name_H-M   'P 1'
#
loop_
_entity.id
_entity.type
_entity.pdbx_description
1 polymer ?
#
loop_
_entity_poly.entity_id
_entity_poly.type
_entity_poly.pdbx_seq_one_letter_code
_entity_poly.pdbx_strand_id
1 'polypeptide(L)'
;MPQTMLTVRGNLGANPDYLPEKTTEDGATLPAKLHAVVYENRRVRGADGTWADDPRGPVKTTVQLFGNAADIVHRIDMRQGDPVIAGGGLADPAAFASPRDGQPDARNVINAQWLVYDTILYQRRKERAARRSADDAAPRPAEDAGEIVRSGADES
;
A
#
# COMPACT_ATOMS: atom_id res chain seq x y z
N MET A 1 -20.53 23.36 12.01
CA MET A 1 -19.73 23.61 10.80
C MET A 1 -19.68 22.33 9.99
N PRO A 2 -19.98 22.37 8.71
CA PRO A 2 -19.78 21.20 7.87
C PRO A 2 -18.28 20.88 7.81
N GLN A 3 -17.91 19.68 8.18
CA GLN A 3 -16.54 19.20 8.09
C GLN A 3 -16.25 18.73 6.66
N THR A 4 -15.11 19.13 6.11
CA THR A 4 -14.67 18.61 4.83
C THR A 4 -14.37 17.13 4.96
N MET A 5 -15.01 16.33 4.12
CA MET A 5 -14.77 14.88 4.04
C MET A 5 -13.80 14.59 2.92
N LEU A 6 -12.84 13.72 3.20
CA LEU A 6 -11.85 13.26 2.23
C LEU A 6 -11.89 11.73 2.17
N THR A 7 -11.88 11.20 0.96
CA THR A 7 -11.70 9.77 0.70
C THR A 7 -10.41 9.56 -0.06
N VAL A 8 -9.57 8.65 0.41
CA VAL A 8 -8.30 8.30 -0.23
C VAL A 8 -8.29 6.82 -0.57
N ARG A 9 -7.68 6.50 -1.69
CA ARG A 9 -7.52 5.15 -2.20
C ARG A 9 -6.06 4.93 -2.57
N GLY A 10 -5.45 3.89 -2.04
CA GLY A 10 -4.04 3.61 -2.30
C GLY A 10 -3.58 2.36 -1.61
N ASN A 11 -2.31 2.32 -1.28
CA ASN A 11 -1.69 1.19 -0.57
C ASN A 11 -1.15 1.66 0.77
N LEU A 12 -1.17 0.77 1.75
CA LEU A 12 -0.50 1.05 3.02
C LEU A 12 1.01 1.16 2.80
N GLY A 13 1.59 2.28 3.22
CA GLY A 13 3.02 2.54 3.09
C GLY A 13 3.87 1.82 4.14
N ALA A 14 3.24 1.43 5.24
CA ALA A 14 3.82 0.65 6.34
C ALA A 14 2.71 -0.14 7.04
N ASN A 15 3.09 -1.07 7.92
CA ASN A 15 2.12 -1.68 8.82
C ASN A 15 1.50 -0.60 9.70
N PRO A 16 0.17 -0.62 9.92
CA PRO A 16 -0.46 0.33 10.82
C PRO A 16 0.10 0.26 12.24
N ASP A 17 0.30 1.42 12.85
CA ASP A 17 0.67 1.53 14.26
C ASP A 17 -0.58 1.58 15.13
N TYR A 18 -0.64 0.73 16.13
CA TYR A 18 -1.76 0.66 17.05
C TYR A 18 -1.32 0.93 18.49
N LEU A 19 -2.05 1.81 19.13
CA LEU A 19 -1.92 2.11 20.54
C LEU A 19 -3.24 1.72 21.23
N PRO A 20 -3.22 0.78 22.19
CA PRO A 20 -4.43 0.41 22.92
C PRO A 20 -4.93 1.54 23.82
N GLU A 21 -6.18 1.44 24.23
CA GLU A 21 -6.73 2.31 25.25
C GLU A 21 -5.86 2.30 26.51
N LYS A 22 -5.62 3.47 27.07
CA LYS A 22 -4.78 3.63 28.25
C LYS A 22 -5.43 4.60 29.23
N THR A 23 -5.44 4.25 30.51
CA THR A 23 -5.78 5.16 31.59
C THR A 23 -4.51 5.84 32.10
N THR A 24 -4.52 7.17 32.16
CA THR A 24 -3.42 7.96 32.69
C THR A 24 -3.42 7.97 34.21
N GLU A 25 -2.33 8.40 34.82
CA GLU A 25 -2.20 8.51 36.29
C GLU A 25 -3.24 9.45 36.89
N ASP A 26 -3.69 10.44 36.13
CA ASP A 26 -4.73 11.39 36.50
C ASP A 26 -6.16 10.81 36.38
N GLY A 27 -6.30 9.54 36.01
CA GLY A 27 -7.58 8.87 35.82
C GLY A 27 -8.29 9.19 34.51
N ALA A 28 -7.67 9.94 33.59
CA ALA A 28 -8.20 10.18 32.27
C ALA A 28 -8.01 8.97 31.38
N THR A 29 -9.01 8.64 30.56
CA THR A 29 -8.93 7.57 29.60
C THR A 29 -8.55 8.11 28.21
N LEU A 30 -7.42 7.65 27.68
CA LEU A 30 -7.01 7.88 26.30
C LEU A 30 -7.58 6.76 25.44
N PRO A 31 -8.38 7.05 24.43
CA PRO A 31 -8.96 6.02 23.58
C PRO A 31 -7.87 5.30 22.78
N ALA A 32 -8.15 4.08 22.37
CA ALA A 32 -7.30 3.38 21.41
C ALA A 32 -7.10 4.23 20.16
N LYS A 33 -5.93 4.16 19.56
CA LYS A 33 -5.56 4.91 18.37
C LYS A 33 -4.87 4.00 17.37
N LEU A 34 -5.27 4.09 16.12
CA LEU A 34 -4.56 3.46 15.00
C LEU A 34 -4.11 4.55 14.03
N HIS A 35 -2.87 4.47 13.63
CA HIS A 35 -2.24 5.37 12.69
C HIS A 35 -1.76 4.58 11.48
N ALA A 36 -2.15 5.00 10.30
CA ALA A 36 -1.72 4.42 9.05
C ALA A 36 -1.35 5.51 8.05
N VAL A 37 -0.54 5.17 7.06
CA VAL A 37 -0.20 6.06 5.95
C VAL A 37 -0.61 5.40 4.65
N VAL A 38 -1.44 6.07 3.87
CA VAL A 38 -1.91 5.62 2.57
C VAL A 38 -1.10 6.32 1.49
N TYR A 39 -0.50 5.53 0.60
CA TYR A 39 0.26 5.99 -0.55
C TYR A 39 -0.61 5.88 -1.79
N GLU A 40 -0.85 7.00 -2.44
CA GLU A 40 -1.55 7.09 -3.71
C GLU A 40 -0.54 7.39 -4.81
N ASN A 41 -0.34 6.45 -5.72
CA ASN A 41 0.57 6.64 -6.84
C ASN A 41 0.00 7.63 -7.83
N ARG A 42 0.76 8.69 -8.10
CA ARG A 42 0.45 9.64 -9.15
C ARG A 42 1.08 9.20 -10.45
N ARG A 43 0.31 9.29 -11.51
CA ARG A 43 0.83 9.13 -12.86
C ARG A 43 0.66 10.45 -13.62
N VAL A 44 1.64 10.81 -14.38
CA VAL A 44 1.64 12.00 -15.22
C VAL A 44 1.76 11.58 -16.68
N ARG A 45 1.11 12.34 -17.56
CA ARG A 45 1.22 12.12 -18.99
C ARG A 45 2.39 12.96 -19.54
N GLY A 46 3.33 12.30 -20.16
CA GLY A 46 4.44 12.95 -20.85
C GLY A 46 4.02 13.67 -22.13
N ALA A 47 4.91 14.51 -22.67
CA ALA A 47 4.68 15.21 -23.93
C ALA A 47 4.48 14.26 -25.13
N ASP A 48 5.02 13.06 -25.07
CA ASP A 48 4.85 11.98 -26.05
C ASP A 48 3.53 11.21 -25.91
N GLY A 49 2.69 11.58 -24.95
CA GLY A 49 1.42 10.93 -24.67
C GLY A 49 1.50 9.66 -23.81
N THR A 50 2.68 9.24 -23.40
CA THR A 50 2.87 8.10 -22.50
C THR A 50 2.61 8.44 -21.05
N TRP A 51 2.19 7.48 -20.26
CA TRP A 51 1.97 7.63 -18.83
C TRP A 51 3.16 7.10 -18.05
N ALA A 52 3.71 7.92 -17.18
CA ALA A 52 4.80 7.57 -16.27
C ALA A 52 4.45 7.92 -14.83
N ASP A 53 5.20 7.38 -13.89
CA ASP A 53 5.06 7.77 -12.49
C ASP A 53 5.52 9.21 -12.29
N ASP A 54 4.82 9.96 -11.43
CA ASP A 54 5.19 11.34 -11.10
C ASP A 54 6.56 11.33 -10.38
N PRO A 55 7.54 12.09 -10.88
CA PRO A 55 8.86 12.18 -10.25
C PRO A 55 8.83 12.75 -8.83
N ARG A 56 7.75 13.44 -8.45
CA ARG A 56 7.55 13.90 -7.06
C ARG A 56 7.18 12.77 -6.09
N GLY A 57 6.94 11.56 -6.61
CA GLY A 57 6.54 10.41 -5.85
C GLY A 57 5.05 10.36 -5.49
N PRO A 58 4.64 9.37 -4.68
CA PRO A 58 3.24 9.19 -4.30
C PRO A 58 2.74 10.30 -3.37
N VAL A 59 1.44 10.57 -3.42
CA VAL A 59 0.77 11.35 -2.37
C VAL A 59 0.67 10.48 -1.12
N LYS A 60 1.06 11.02 0.01
CA LYS A 60 0.98 10.36 1.31
C LYS A 60 -0.11 11.03 2.14
N THR A 61 -1.05 10.26 2.62
CA THR A 61 -2.11 10.72 3.53
C THR A 61 -2.04 9.94 4.83
N THR A 62 -1.99 10.65 5.94
CA THR A 62 -2.07 10.06 7.27
C THR A 62 -3.52 9.79 7.61
N VAL A 63 -3.80 8.57 8.03
CA VAL A 63 -5.13 8.09 8.44
C VAL A 63 -5.10 7.77 9.93
N GLN A 64 -5.97 8.41 10.70
CA GLN A 64 -6.10 8.19 12.13
C GLN A 64 -7.49 7.64 12.44
N LEU A 65 -7.54 6.56 13.22
CA LEU A 65 -8.77 6.01 13.79
C LEU A 65 -8.65 6.01 15.31
N PHE A 66 -9.78 6.19 15.97
CA PHE A 66 -9.83 6.25 17.43
C PHE A 66 -10.88 5.29 18.00
N GLY A 67 -10.68 4.87 19.25
CA GLY A 67 -11.62 4.05 19.99
C GLY A 67 -11.90 2.71 19.33
N ASN A 68 -13.15 2.29 19.34
CA ASN A 68 -13.56 1.00 18.80
C ASN A 68 -13.24 0.79 17.31
N ALA A 69 -13.23 1.86 16.50
CA ALA A 69 -12.83 1.76 15.10
C ALA A 69 -11.35 1.37 14.96
N ALA A 70 -10.48 1.92 15.80
CA ALA A 70 -9.06 1.53 15.86
C ALA A 70 -8.90 0.06 16.28
N ASP A 71 -9.66 -0.40 17.28
CA ASP A 71 -9.64 -1.79 17.74
C ASP A 71 -10.08 -2.76 16.65
N ILE A 72 -11.14 -2.43 15.93
CA ILE A 72 -11.66 -3.26 14.84
C ILE A 72 -10.62 -3.40 13.73
N VAL A 73 -10.05 -2.29 13.27
CA VAL A 73 -9.08 -2.30 12.18
C VAL A 73 -7.79 -3.01 12.62
N HIS A 74 -7.36 -2.84 13.87
CA HIS A 74 -6.22 -3.56 14.41
C HIS A 74 -6.40 -5.08 14.33
N ARG A 75 -7.60 -5.59 14.65
CA ARG A 75 -7.89 -7.03 14.55
C ARG A 75 -7.92 -7.58 13.14
N ILE A 76 -8.17 -6.75 12.15
CA ILE A 76 -8.12 -7.15 10.72
C ILE A 76 -6.68 -7.46 10.29
N ASP A 77 -5.70 -6.88 10.97
CA ASP A 77 -4.26 -7.13 10.74
C ASP A 77 -3.80 -6.78 9.31
N MET A 78 -4.17 -5.60 8.85
CA MET A 78 -3.71 -5.07 7.56
C MET A 78 -2.20 -4.87 7.56
N ARG A 79 -1.57 -5.08 6.42
CA ARG A 79 -0.12 -5.06 6.27
C ARG A 79 0.33 -4.03 5.24
N GLN A 80 1.61 -3.67 5.34
CA GLN A 80 2.27 -2.84 4.33
C GLN A 80 2.02 -3.38 2.92
N GLY A 81 1.66 -2.50 2.00
CA GLY A 81 1.38 -2.84 0.62
C GLY A 81 -0.07 -3.23 0.33
N ASP A 82 -0.89 -3.47 1.36
CA ASP A 82 -2.30 -3.81 1.16
C ASP A 82 -3.05 -2.65 0.50
N PRO A 83 -3.90 -2.94 -0.51
CA PRO A 83 -4.74 -1.95 -1.14
C PRO A 83 -5.91 -1.59 -0.23
N VAL A 84 -6.06 -0.31 0.05
CA VAL A 84 -7.05 0.20 1.01
C VAL A 84 -7.79 1.42 0.49
N ILE A 85 -8.96 1.65 1.07
CA ILE A 85 -9.75 2.87 0.94
C ILE A 85 -10.02 3.37 2.35
N ALA A 86 -9.72 4.64 2.59
CA ALA A 86 -10.01 5.30 3.85
C ALA A 86 -10.81 6.57 3.63
N GLY A 87 -11.67 6.90 4.55
CA GLY A 87 -12.44 8.12 4.47
C GLY A 87 -12.83 8.67 5.84
N GLY A 88 -12.95 9.97 5.89
CA GLY A 88 -13.30 10.69 7.11
C GLY A 88 -13.12 12.19 7.00
N GLY A 89 -13.20 12.86 8.11
CA GLY A 89 -13.05 14.30 8.19
C GLY A 89 -11.59 14.72 7.99
N LEU A 90 -11.39 15.73 7.16
CA LEU A 90 -10.08 16.36 7.01
C LEU A 90 -9.69 17.06 8.32
N ALA A 91 -8.54 16.70 8.85
CA ALA A 91 -7.92 17.35 10.01
C ALA A 91 -6.86 18.36 9.54
N ASP A 92 -6.27 19.07 10.49
CA ASP A 92 -5.16 19.95 10.18
C ASP A 92 -3.99 19.17 9.61
N PRO A 93 -3.34 19.67 8.54
CA PRO A 93 -2.23 18.98 7.92
C PRO A 93 -1.05 18.89 8.88
N ALA A 94 -0.36 17.76 8.87
CA ALA A 94 0.88 17.60 9.60
C ALA A 94 2.04 18.17 8.79
N ALA A 95 2.72 19.17 9.34
CA ALA A 95 3.95 19.71 8.78
C ALA A 95 5.17 19.01 9.40
N PHE A 96 6.18 18.75 8.59
CA PHE A 96 7.42 18.12 9.02
C PHE A 96 8.58 18.49 8.09
N ALA A 97 9.80 18.24 8.53
CA ALA A 97 10.97 18.35 7.66
C ALA A 97 11.14 17.06 6.87
N SER A 98 11.28 17.18 5.55
CA SER A 98 11.51 16.04 4.68
C SER A 98 12.82 15.32 5.06
N PRO A 99 12.81 14.00 5.28
CA PRO A 99 14.02 13.26 5.59
C PRO A 99 15.04 13.20 4.43
N ARG A 100 14.62 13.56 3.21
CA ARG A 100 15.48 13.54 2.02
C ARG A 100 16.39 14.77 1.93
N ASP A 101 15.85 15.95 2.20
CA ASP A 101 16.50 17.23 1.93
C ASP A 101 16.32 18.26 3.05
N GLY A 102 15.64 17.90 4.14
CA GLY A 102 15.35 18.78 5.27
C GLY A 102 14.38 19.92 4.95
N GLN A 103 13.81 19.96 3.74
CA GLN A 103 12.87 20.99 3.35
C GLN A 103 11.52 20.79 4.04
N PRO A 104 10.77 21.86 4.28
CA PRO A 104 9.40 21.75 4.81
C PRO A 104 8.51 20.94 3.88
N ASP A 105 7.77 20.01 4.44
CA ASP A 105 6.78 19.20 3.74
C ASP A 105 5.52 19.09 4.61
N ALA A 106 4.41 18.70 4.01
CA ALA A 106 3.14 18.54 4.69
C ALA A 106 2.37 17.34 4.15
N ARG A 107 1.61 16.70 5.04
CA ARG A 107 0.68 15.63 4.68
C ARG A 107 -0.73 16.00 5.08
N ASN A 108 -1.67 15.61 4.25
CA ASN A 108 -3.06 15.57 4.68
C ASN A 108 -3.22 14.54 5.79
N VAL A 109 -4.01 14.91 6.78
CA VAL A 109 -4.41 14.05 7.89
C VAL A 109 -5.93 13.91 7.85
N ILE A 110 -6.41 12.68 7.89
CA ILE A 110 -7.84 12.41 8.01
C ILE A 110 -8.14 11.70 9.33
N ASN A 111 -9.14 12.19 10.03
CA ASN A 111 -9.77 11.48 11.15
C ASN A 111 -10.78 10.53 10.52
N ALA A 112 -10.35 9.31 10.27
CA ALA A 112 -11.10 8.36 9.47
C ALA A 112 -12.30 7.80 10.25
N GLN A 113 -13.39 7.66 9.54
CA GLN A 113 -14.55 6.90 10.00
C GLN A 113 -14.47 5.45 9.52
N TRP A 114 -13.71 5.19 8.46
CA TRP A 114 -13.44 3.85 7.95
C TRP A 114 -12.05 3.75 7.33
N LEU A 115 -11.48 2.57 7.45
CA LEU A 115 -10.32 2.09 6.72
C LEU A 115 -10.61 0.64 6.33
N VAL A 116 -10.74 0.37 5.06
CA VAL A 116 -11.18 -0.92 4.52
C VAL A 116 -10.24 -1.38 3.41
N TYR A 117 -10.21 -2.70 3.15
CA TYR A 117 -9.55 -3.20 1.96
C TYR A 117 -10.25 -2.68 0.70
N ASP A 118 -9.48 -2.31 -0.30
CA ASP A 118 -9.97 -2.30 -1.67
C ASP A 118 -10.11 -3.75 -2.13
N THR A 119 -11.26 -4.32 -1.87
CA THR A 119 -11.50 -5.76 -2.04
C THR A 119 -11.26 -6.24 -3.46
N ILE A 120 -11.54 -5.40 -4.45
CA ILE A 120 -11.34 -5.74 -5.87
C ILE A 120 -9.84 -5.83 -6.17
N LEU A 121 -9.06 -4.83 -5.78
CA LEU A 121 -7.62 -4.84 -5.99
C LEU A 121 -6.93 -5.93 -5.15
N TYR A 122 -7.37 -6.13 -3.93
CA TYR A 122 -6.86 -7.18 -3.05
C TYR A 122 -7.06 -8.56 -3.67
N GLN A 123 -8.28 -8.85 -4.13
CA GLN A 123 -8.59 -10.12 -4.76
C GLN A 123 -7.81 -10.34 -6.06
N ARG A 124 -7.74 -9.33 -6.92
CA ARG A 124 -6.95 -9.41 -8.17
C ARG A 124 -5.48 -9.70 -7.93
N ARG A 125 -4.88 -9.11 -6.87
CA ARG A 125 -3.49 -9.39 -6.50
C ARG A 125 -3.31 -10.82 -6.03
N LYS A 126 -4.23 -11.31 -5.22
CA LYS A 126 -4.24 -12.70 -4.76
C LYS A 126 -4.30 -13.70 -5.91
N GLU A 127 -5.18 -13.45 -6.87
CA GLU A 127 -5.32 -14.28 -8.08
C GLU A 127 -4.06 -14.26 -8.95
N ARG A 128 -3.43 -13.09 -9.12
CA ARG A 128 -2.16 -12.97 -9.85
C ARG A 128 -1.04 -13.72 -9.15
N ALA A 129 -0.94 -13.63 -7.85
CA ALA A 129 0.06 -14.35 -7.06
C ALA A 129 -0.14 -15.87 -7.18
N ALA A 130 -1.37 -16.36 -7.11
CA ALA A 130 -1.70 -17.77 -7.29
C ALA A 130 -1.34 -18.28 -8.69
N ARG A 131 -1.60 -17.50 -9.75
CA ARG A 131 -1.22 -17.83 -11.13
C ARG A 131 0.30 -17.93 -11.29
N ARG A 132 1.06 -16.96 -10.77
CA ARG A 132 2.53 -17.00 -10.82
C ARG A 132 3.08 -18.23 -10.12
N SER A 133 2.58 -18.57 -8.95
CA SER A 133 2.99 -19.79 -8.23
C SER A 133 2.69 -21.05 -9.00
N ALA A 134 1.56 -21.11 -9.70
CA ALA A 134 1.21 -22.26 -10.57
C ALA A 134 2.12 -22.35 -11.79
N ASP A 135 2.46 -21.23 -12.43
CA ASP A 135 3.37 -21.18 -13.58
C ASP A 135 4.80 -21.57 -13.19
N ASP A 136 5.27 -21.12 -12.01
CA ASP A 136 6.59 -21.47 -11.49
C ASP A 136 6.69 -22.95 -11.08
N ALA A 137 5.59 -23.56 -10.68
CA ALA A 137 5.49 -24.98 -10.34
C ALA A 137 5.28 -25.90 -11.56
N ALA A 138 4.92 -25.34 -12.74
CA ALA A 138 4.77 -26.12 -13.96
C ALA A 138 6.11 -26.67 -14.43
N PRO A 139 6.21 -27.97 -14.81
CA PRO A 139 7.44 -28.52 -15.34
C PRO A 139 7.81 -27.77 -16.64
N ARG A 140 9.02 -27.21 -16.66
CA ARG A 140 9.57 -26.64 -17.89
C ARG A 140 9.62 -27.74 -18.95
N PRO A 141 9.16 -27.49 -20.19
CA PRO A 141 9.38 -28.45 -21.28
C PRO A 141 10.89 -28.70 -21.36
N ALA A 142 11.27 -29.97 -21.38
CA ALA A 142 12.66 -30.35 -21.58
C ALA A 142 13.11 -29.70 -22.88
N GLU A 143 14.14 -28.85 -22.80
CA GLU A 143 14.84 -28.40 -24.01
C GLU A 143 15.30 -29.65 -24.71
N ASP A 144 14.76 -29.88 -25.90
CA ASP A 144 15.14 -30.95 -26.76
C ASP A 144 16.63 -30.78 -27.01
N ALA A 145 17.43 -31.65 -26.37
CA ALA A 145 18.86 -31.68 -26.57
C ALA A 145 19.03 -32.12 -28.02
N GLY A 146 19.26 -31.14 -28.91
CA GLY A 146 19.47 -31.37 -30.30
C GLY A 146 20.54 -32.45 -30.49
N GLU A 147 20.10 -33.56 -31.04
CA GLU A 147 20.93 -34.69 -31.43
C GLU A 147 21.99 -34.16 -32.39
N ILE A 148 23.23 -34.08 -31.95
CA ILE A 148 24.38 -33.79 -32.81
C ILE A 148 24.62 -35.05 -33.60
N VAL A 149 24.10 -35.10 -34.81
CA VAL A 149 24.46 -36.11 -35.81
C VAL A 149 25.90 -35.82 -36.21
N ARG A 150 26.85 -36.59 -35.63
CA ARG A 150 28.19 -36.68 -36.17
C ARG A 150 28.12 -37.55 -37.42
N SER A 151 28.10 -36.95 -38.58
CA SER A 151 28.38 -37.61 -39.81
C SER A 151 29.87 -37.90 -39.85
N GLY A 152 30.24 -39.14 -39.61
CA GLY A 152 31.58 -39.66 -39.87
C GLY A 152 31.78 -39.73 -41.38
N ALA A 153 32.61 -38.89 -41.93
CA ALA A 153 33.15 -39.09 -43.23
C ALA A 153 34.36 -40.08 -43.10
N ASP A 154 34.14 -41.26 -43.55
CA ASP A 154 35.19 -42.21 -43.79
C ASP A 154 35.82 -41.87 -45.15
N GLU A 155 37.12 -41.74 -45.19
CA GLU A 155 37.87 -41.71 -46.43
C GLU A 155 39.03 -42.66 -46.35
N SER A 156 39.00 -43.55 -47.30
CA SER A 156 40.06 -44.52 -47.70
C SER A 156 41.27 -43.84 -48.24
#